data_9f656c5efeb41c51d528ee561944216f
#
_entry.id   9f656c5efeb41c51d528ee561944216f
#
_cell.length_a   1.000
_cell.length_b   1.000
_cell.length_c   1.000
_cell.angle_alpha   90.00
_cell.angle_beta   90.00
_cell.angle_gamma   90.00
#
_symmetry.space_group_name_H-M   'P 1'
#
loop_
_entity.id
_entity.type
_entity.pdbx_description
1 polymer ?
#
loop_
_entity_poly.entity_id
_entity_poly.type
_entity_poly.pdbx_seq_one_letter_code
_entity_poly.pdbx_strand_id
1 'polypeptide(L)'
;PLFLFIIYNYFRKNIILIICFIAFLSILFSQYLSDANPSLNFYILFSRSWELLFGTLIFLLENFRKEKFLNKYSNFFILLGLLLIISSFFLFKDSDGHPTIKSIYPIIGVAIIIYFSSGDKFMTKFLSNKIFVGIGLISYSLYLWHYPVFAFARIGYLTHSPFDYALVALLIFALSILTYFFIEKPFRSKKKIKLKKFLIILFTTLVFLLTVSLNIIINKGFTDRYPLDGKFNLDNFKYSEEVRLKKYELGSPDFTSKNKIKILIFGNSHGRDFFNIFALNKELFPNYEFSMMDGQVHCLKFINEKRLCKKKIIKKMLNIFNQSDVIIISTLYYEKDLEELDKVIQILKSHNKRIIITSNSPAFYYKNSRVLIDEFYFKNKRLPIEEEKLLIEKTKFKTKENHNLTHQILKEISRRNNIRFLNKDDYICNDIEQMCFILTEENEKINYNSSHITLAGAKYFGKKIAASNWLKID
;
A
#
# COMPACT_ATOMS: atom_id res chain seq x y z
N PRO A 1 -15.59 19.52 -18.81
CA PRO A 1 -16.60 20.38 -19.45
C PRO A 1 -15.99 21.53 -20.23
N LEU A 2 -15.08 22.33 -19.62
CA LEU A 2 -14.48 23.51 -20.25
C LEU A 2 -13.71 23.15 -21.56
N PHE A 3 -12.94 22.07 -21.52
CA PHE A 3 -12.22 21.54 -22.67
C PHE A 3 -13.17 21.12 -23.80
N LEU A 4 -14.23 20.40 -23.50
CA LEU A 4 -15.25 20.00 -24.49
C LEU A 4 -15.97 21.22 -25.09
N PHE A 5 -16.23 22.24 -24.26
CA PHE A 5 -16.83 23.50 -24.71
C PHE A 5 -15.93 24.22 -25.72
N ILE A 6 -14.61 24.29 -25.46
CA ILE A 6 -13.63 24.88 -26.37
C ILE A 6 -13.60 24.11 -27.69
N ILE A 7 -13.48 22.77 -27.65
CA ILE A 7 -13.46 21.94 -28.86
C ILE A 7 -14.75 22.11 -29.67
N TYR A 8 -15.90 22.13 -29.00
CA TYR A 8 -17.19 22.30 -29.66
C TYR A 8 -17.28 23.64 -30.39
N ASN A 9 -16.81 24.74 -29.79
CA ASN A 9 -16.87 26.06 -30.40
C ASN A 9 -15.91 26.24 -31.58
N TYR A 10 -14.71 25.72 -31.48
CA TYR A 10 -13.67 25.97 -32.49
C TYR A 10 -13.56 24.86 -33.55
N PHE A 11 -13.93 23.60 -33.24
CA PHE A 11 -13.72 22.44 -34.10
C PHE A 11 -14.98 21.61 -34.33
N ARG A 12 -16.13 22.23 -34.38
CA ARG A 12 -17.45 21.57 -34.46
C ARG A 12 -17.54 20.51 -35.57
N LYS A 13 -16.93 20.77 -36.72
CA LYS A 13 -16.97 19.84 -37.90
C LYS A 13 -16.19 18.54 -37.64
N ASN A 14 -15.12 18.60 -36.88
CA ASN A 14 -14.19 17.47 -36.67
C ASN A 14 -14.23 16.95 -35.20
N ILE A 15 -15.24 17.35 -34.43
CA ILE A 15 -15.33 17.06 -33.00
C ILE A 15 -15.22 15.57 -32.68
N ILE A 16 -15.89 14.70 -33.42
CA ILE A 16 -15.85 13.25 -33.22
C ILE A 16 -14.42 12.74 -33.44
N LEU A 17 -13.77 13.14 -34.50
CA LEU A 17 -12.40 12.69 -34.82
C LEU A 17 -11.40 13.16 -33.77
N ILE A 18 -11.51 14.38 -33.29
CA ILE A 18 -10.66 14.93 -32.22
C ILE A 18 -10.86 14.20 -30.92
N ILE A 19 -12.12 13.93 -30.53
CA ILE A 19 -12.43 13.18 -29.31
C ILE A 19 -11.91 11.74 -29.39
N CYS A 20 -12.11 11.06 -30.54
CA CYS A 20 -11.54 9.73 -30.77
C CYS A 20 -10.01 9.72 -30.66
N PHE A 21 -9.33 10.71 -31.25
CA PHE A 21 -7.89 10.82 -31.19
C PHE A 21 -7.38 11.03 -29.76
N ILE A 22 -8.02 11.91 -28.98
CA ILE A 22 -7.66 12.17 -27.59
C ILE A 22 -7.96 10.94 -26.71
N ALA A 23 -9.08 10.27 -26.93
CA ALA A 23 -9.40 9.03 -26.22
C ALA A 23 -8.37 7.94 -26.51
N PHE A 24 -7.94 7.80 -27.75
CA PHE A 24 -6.90 6.85 -28.15
C PHE A 24 -5.56 7.15 -27.46
N LEU A 25 -5.11 8.41 -27.48
CA LEU A 25 -3.88 8.81 -26.77
C LEU A 25 -3.98 8.57 -25.27
N SER A 26 -5.14 8.84 -24.68
CA SER A 26 -5.41 8.61 -23.27
C SER A 26 -5.33 7.12 -22.89
N ILE A 27 -5.84 6.21 -23.73
CA ILE A 27 -5.74 4.75 -23.54
C ILE A 27 -4.26 4.30 -23.60
N LEU A 28 -3.50 4.75 -24.60
CA LEU A 28 -2.08 4.41 -24.71
C LEU A 28 -1.29 4.89 -23.49
N PHE A 29 -1.55 6.12 -23.06
CA PHE A 29 -0.91 6.69 -21.88
C PHE A 29 -1.29 5.93 -20.60
N SER A 30 -2.55 5.54 -20.46
CA SER A 30 -3.03 4.72 -19.36
C SER A 30 -2.33 3.35 -19.30
N GLN A 31 -2.19 2.69 -20.44
CA GLN A 31 -1.52 1.38 -20.51
C GLN A 31 -0.03 1.52 -20.15
N TYR A 32 0.65 2.53 -20.66
CA TYR A 32 2.05 2.81 -20.31
C TYR A 32 2.24 3.05 -18.80
N LEU A 33 1.39 3.89 -18.20
CA LEU A 33 1.48 4.19 -16.77
C LEU A 33 1.05 3.03 -15.87
N SER A 34 0.20 2.14 -16.34
CA SER A 34 -0.22 0.95 -15.59
C SER A 34 0.97 0.09 -15.17
N ASP A 35 1.97 -0.03 -16.04
CA ASP A 35 3.18 -0.80 -15.78
C ASP A 35 4.27 0.04 -15.08
N ALA A 36 4.38 1.33 -15.44
CA ALA A 36 5.42 2.21 -14.93
C ALA A 36 5.11 2.78 -13.53
N ASN A 37 3.88 3.20 -13.28
CA ASN A 37 3.43 3.78 -12.01
C ASN A 37 1.91 3.68 -11.84
N PRO A 38 1.39 2.56 -11.31
CA PRO A 38 -0.05 2.32 -11.15
C PRO A 38 -0.77 3.38 -10.31
N SER A 39 -0.11 3.89 -9.25
CA SER A 39 -0.70 4.93 -8.40
C SER A 39 -0.90 6.24 -9.16
N LEU A 40 0.08 6.66 -9.94
CA LEU A 40 -0.01 7.86 -10.77
C LEU A 40 -1.10 7.69 -11.83
N ASN A 41 -1.17 6.51 -12.46
CA ASN A 41 -2.18 6.16 -13.45
C ASN A 41 -3.61 6.34 -12.90
N PHE A 42 -3.84 5.93 -11.68
CA PHE A 42 -5.16 6.03 -11.03
C PHE A 42 -5.61 7.48 -10.79
N TYR A 43 -4.69 8.38 -10.41
CA TYR A 43 -5.04 9.75 -10.00
C TYR A 43 -4.95 10.79 -11.12
N ILE A 44 -4.24 10.53 -12.21
CA ILE A 44 -4.08 11.51 -13.30
C ILE A 44 -5.32 11.52 -14.21
N LEU A 45 -5.83 12.73 -14.48
CA LEU A 45 -6.96 12.94 -15.38
C LEU A 45 -6.67 12.43 -16.80
N PHE A 46 -5.45 12.59 -17.30
CA PHE A 46 -5.09 12.22 -18.68
C PHE A 46 -5.20 10.72 -18.95
N SER A 47 -4.88 9.87 -17.98
CA SER A 47 -4.99 8.42 -18.12
C SER A 47 -6.44 7.92 -18.04
N ARG A 48 -7.36 8.72 -17.48
CA ARG A 48 -8.77 8.40 -17.31
C ARG A 48 -9.71 9.16 -18.25
N SER A 49 -9.19 10.11 -19.03
CA SER A 49 -10.01 10.95 -19.91
C SER A 49 -10.81 10.15 -20.91
N TRP A 50 -10.26 9.06 -21.43
CA TRP A 50 -10.91 8.21 -22.41
C TRP A 50 -12.20 7.58 -21.87
N GLU A 51 -12.28 7.23 -20.59
CA GLU A 51 -13.48 6.70 -19.95
C GLU A 51 -14.66 7.69 -20.06
N LEU A 52 -14.39 8.97 -19.82
CA LEU A 52 -15.37 10.05 -19.89
C LEU A 52 -15.69 10.42 -21.34
N LEU A 53 -14.69 10.37 -22.23
CA LEU A 53 -14.86 10.73 -23.64
C LEU A 53 -15.70 9.71 -24.39
N PHE A 54 -15.72 8.42 -23.99
CA PHE A 54 -16.65 7.44 -24.52
C PHE A 54 -18.12 7.87 -24.33
N GLY A 55 -18.48 8.37 -23.15
CA GLY A 55 -19.83 8.90 -22.92
C GLY A 55 -20.15 10.09 -23.85
N THR A 56 -19.17 10.98 -24.08
CA THR A 56 -19.32 12.10 -25.01
C THR A 56 -19.48 11.61 -26.46
N LEU A 57 -18.73 10.58 -26.87
CA LEU A 57 -18.86 9.99 -28.22
C LEU A 57 -20.27 9.42 -28.43
N ILE A 58 -20.83 8.71 -27.45
CA ILE A 58 -22.17 8.16 -27.55
C ILE A 58 -23.20 9.28 -27.76
N PHE A 59 -23.10 10.35 -26.97
CA PHE A 59 -23.98 11.53 -27.13
C PHE A 59 -23.88 12.14 -28.53
N LEU A 60 -22.67 12.28 -29.09
CA LEU A 60 -22.48 12.82 -30.44
C LEU A 60 -23.02 11.87 -31.53
N LEU A 61 -22.90 10.56 -31.32
CA LEU A 61 -23.42 9.52 -32.22
C LEU A 61 -24.95 9.41 -32.17
N GLU A 62 -25.61 9.92 -31.14
CA GLU A 62 -27.07 9.91 -31.03
C GLU A 62 -27.74 10.58 -32.23
N ASN A 63 -27.13 11.63 -32.79
CA ASN A 63 -27.63 12.31 -33.98
C ASN A 63 -27.65 11.43 -35.27
N PHE A 64 -26.88 10.32 -35.29
CA PHE A 64 -26.81 9.38 -36.38
C PHE A 64 -27.66 8.12 -36.14
N ARG A 65 -28.49 8.14 -35.11
CA ARG A 65 -29.25 7.02 -34.61
C ARG A 65 -30.38 6.60 -35.58
N LYS A 66 -30.33 5.37 -36.08
CA LYS A 66 -31.38 4.81 -36.95
C LYS A 66 -32.41 4.04 -36.10
N GLU A 67 -33.55 4.63 -35.84
CA GLU A 67 -34.58 4.09 -34.95
C GLU A 67 -35.07 2.68 -35.33
N LYS A 68 -35.26 2.38 -36.63
CA LYS A 68 -35.67 1.05 -37.11
C LYS A 68 -34.69 -0.05 -36.70
N PHE A 69 -33.39 0.20 -36.84
CA PHE A 69 -32.35 -0.76 -36.46
C PHE A 69 -32.30 -0.96 -34.94
N LEU A 70 -32.35 0.11 -34.20
CA LEU A 70 -32.32 0.10 -32.74
C LEU A 70 -33.51 -0.66 -32.17
N ASN A 71 -34.72 -0.39 -32.68
CA ASN A 71 -35.93 -1.08 -32.24
C ASN A 71 -35.91 -2.57 -32.53
N LYS A 72 -35.23 -3.03 -33.60
CA LYS A 72 -35.13 -4.46 -33.93
C LYS A 72 -34.13 -5.20 -32.99
N TYR A 73 -32.98 -4.59 -32.67
CA TYR A 73 -31.86 -5.29 -32.03
C TYR A 73 -31.58 -4.81 -30.58
N SER A 74 -32.37 -3.89 -30.02
CA SER A 74 -32.20 -3.33 -28.68
C SER A 74 -31.95 -4.37 -27.58
N ASN A 75 -32.84 -5.38 -27.48
CA ASN A 75 -32.72 -6.39 -26.44
C ASN A 75 -31.42 -7.21 -26.54
N PHE A 76 -31.01 -7.55 -27.77
CA PHE A 76 -29.77 -8.30 -28.02
C PHE A 76 -28.54 -7.48 -27.57
N PHE A 77 -28.42 -6.23 -28.02
CA PHE A 77 -27.27 -5.40 -27.70
C PHE A 77 -27.24 -5.00 -26.23
N ILE A 78 -28.39 -4.75 -25.58
CA ILE A 78 -28.42 -4.49 -24.13
C ILE A 78 -27.96 -5.73 -23.36
N LEU A 79 -28.38 -6.93 -23.74
CA LEU A 79 -27.92 -8.17 -23.14
C LEU A 79 -26.40 -8.36 -23.33
N LEU A 80 -25.88 -8.09 -24.53
CA LEU A 80 -24.43 -8.12 -24.81
C LEU A 80 -23.68 -7.14 -23.94
N GLY A 81 -24.19 -5.93 -23.80
CA GLY A 81 -23.59 -4.90 -22.90
C GLY A 81 -23.55 -5.36 -21.44
N LEU A 82 -24.62 -5.97 -20.94
CA LEU A 82 -24.67 -6.55 -19.59
C LEU A 82 -23.66 -7.69 -19.43
N LEU A 83 -23.54 -8.58 -20.43
CA LEU A 83 -22.57 -9.67 -20.42
C LEU A 83 -21.14 -9.15 -20.37
N LEU A 84 -20.80 -8.08 -21.12
CA LEU A 84 -19.49 -7.45 -21.06
C LEU A 84 -19.19 -6.86 -19.69
N ILE A 85 -20.17 -6.23 -19.03
CA ILE A 85 -20.01 -5.70 -17.68
C ILE A 85 -19.81 -6.84 -16.68
N ILE A 86 -20.67 -7.86 -16.72
CA ILE A 86 -20.60 -9.01 -15.79
C ILE A 86 -19.30 -9.78 -15.98
N SER A 87 -18.88 -10.02 -17.23
CA SER A 87 -17.63 -10.74 -17.50
C SER A 87 -16.40 -9.99 -16.95
N SER A 88 -16.44 -8.68 -16.88
CA SER A 88 -15.33 -7.89 -16.32
C SER A 88 -15.05 -8.21 -14.85
N PHE A 89 -16.08 -8.59 -14.05
CA PHE A 89 -15.87 -8.99 -12.65
C PHE A 89 -15.08 -10.29 -12.49
N PHE A 90 -15.09 -11.15 -13.51
CA PHE A 90 -14.36 -12.41 -13.50
C PHE A 90 -12.99 -12.32 -14.19
N LEU A 91 -12.84 -11.36 -15.11
CA LEU A 91 -11.61 -11.19 -15.90
C LEU A 91 -10.56 -10.32 -15.17
N PHE A 92 -10.96 -9.46 -14.25
CA PHE A 92 -10.05 -8.59 -13.53
C PHE A 92 -9.51 -9.29 -12.30
N LYS A 93 -8.19 -9.10 -12.06
CA LYS A 93 -7.50 -9.54 -10.87
C LYS A 93 -7.10 -8.32 -10.03
N ASP A 94 -6.97 -8.50 -8.72
CA ASP A 94 -6.50 -7.43 -7.82
C ASP A 94 -5.11 -6.86 -8.20
N SER A 95 -4.30 -7.67 -8.88
CA SER A 95 -2.99 -7.28 -9.40
C SER A 95 -3.04 -6.42 -10.66
N ASP A 96 -4.19 -6.38 -11.36
CA ASP A 96 -4.32 -5.57 -12.56
C ASP A 96 -4.40 -4.09 -12.18
N GLY A 97 -3.45 -3.30 -12.66
CA GLY A 97 -3.50 -1.84 -12.49
C GLY A 97 -4.79 -1.27 -13.11
N HIS A 98 -5.29 -0.16 -12.57
CA HIS A 98 -6.48 0.51 -13.09
C HIS A 98 -6.21 2.02 -13.22
N PRO A 99 -6.63 2.65 -14.35
CA PRO A 99 -7.24 2.10 -15.56
C PRO A 99 -6.24 1.40 -16.49
N THR A 100 -6.71 0.40 -17.24
CA THR A 100 -5.93 -0.32 -18.26
C THR A 100 -6.80 -0.58 -19.49
N ILE A 101 -6.20 -1.16 -20.53
CA ILE A 101 -6.96 -1.58 -21.73
C ILE A 101 -8.07 -2.56 -21.38
N LYS A 102 -7.94 -3.35 -20.30
CA LYS A 102 -9.00 -4.23 -19.83
C LYS A 102 -10.28 -3.49 -19.43
N SER A 103 -10.16 -2.24 -18.96
CA SER A 103 -11.30 -1.39 -18.59
C SER A 103 -12.21 -1.06 -19.79
N ILE A 104 -11.77 -1.34 -21.02
CA ILE A 104 -12.58 -1.20 -22.24
C ILE A 104 -13.83 -2.08 -22.19
N TYR A 105 -13.75 -3.30 -21.65
CA TYR A 105 -14.89 -4.22 -21.59
C TYR A 105 -16.13 -3.63 -20.91
N PRO A 106 -16.06 -3.19 -19.65
CA PRO A 106 -17.21 -2.59 -18.97
C PRO A 106 -17.63 -1.26 -19.61
N ILE A 107 -16.68 -0.44 -20.10
CA ILE A 107 -16.99 0.85 -20.72
C ILE A 107 -17.76 0.68 -22.02
N ILE A 108 -17.34 -0.25 -22.91
CA ILE A 108 -18.09 -0.60 -24.12
C ILE A 108 -19.44 -1.19 -23.74
N GLY A 109 -19.50 -2.03 -22.70
CA GLY A 109 -20.75 -2.59 -22.20
C GLY A 109 -21.76 -1.50 -21.83
N VAL A 110 -21.35 -0.51 -21.02
CA VAL A 110 -22.18 0.64 -20.67
C VAL A 110 -22.54 1.48 -21.91
N ALA A 111 -21.58 1.71 -22.80
CA ALA A 111 -21.77 2.44 -24.04
C ALA A 111 -22.87 1.82 -24.92
N ILE A 112 -22.82 0.51 -25.11
CA ILE A 112 -23.81 -0.25 -25.87
C ILE A 112 -25.19 -0.13 -25.19
N ILE A 113 -25.26 -0.29 -23.87
CA ILE A 113 -26.55 -0.17 -23.15
C ILE A 113 -27.15 1.21 -23.38
N ILE A 114 -26.38 2.28 -23.20
CA ILE A 114 -26.87 3.66 -23.38
C ILE A 114 -27.32 3.89 -24.83
N TYR A 115 -26.54 3.45 -25.81
CA TYR A 115 -26.82 3.70 -27.23
C TYR A 115 -28.05 2.93 -27.72
N PHE A 116 -28.22 1.67 -27.32
CA PHE A 116 -29.29 0.78 -27.77
C PHE A 116 -30.54 0.82 -26.88
N SER A 117 -30.53 1.52 -25.74
CA SER A 117 -31.74 1.71 -24.93
C SER A 117 -32.73 2.58 -25.67
N SER A 118 -33.83 2.00 -26.16
CA SER A 118 -34.87 2.73 -26.86
C SER A 118 -36.24 2.12 -26.64
N GLY A 119 -37.24 2.99 -26.57
CA GLY A 119 -38.66 2.66 -26.56
C GLY A 119 -39.08 1.68 -25.48
N ASP A 120 -40.13 0.91 -25.81
CA ASP A 120 -40.83 0.02 -24.89
C ASP A 120 -40.29 -1.44 -24.89
N LYS A 121 -39.01 -1.61 -25.19
CA LYS A 121 -38.40 -2.95 -25.26
C LYS A 121 -38.20 -3.55 -23.85
N PHE A 122 -38.26 -4.88 -23.77
CA PHE A 122 -38.21 -5.62 -22.52
C PHE A 122 -36.98 -5.26 -21.69
N MET A 123 -35.79 -5.31 -22.28
CA MET A 123 -34.53 -4.99 -21.54
C MET A 123 -34.47 -3.54 -21.15
N THR A 124 -34.95 -2.61 -21.97
CA THR A 124 -35.03 -1.19 -21.62
C THR A 124 -35.95 -0.98 -20.41
N LYS A 125 -37.17 -1.60 -20.45
CA LYS A 125 -38.12 -1.55 -19.33
C LYS A 125 -37.54 -2.17 -18.05
N PHE A 126 -36.84 -3.29 -18.19
CA PHE A 126 -36.15 -3.97 -17.06
C PHE A 126 -35.14 -3.04 -16.38
N LEU A 127 -34.24 -2.45 -17.16
CA LEU A 127 -33.21 -1.52 -16.61
C LEU A 127 -33.80 -0.19 -16.13
N SER A 128 -34.94 0.23 -16.68
CA SER A 128 -35.67 1.44 -16.26
C SER A 128 -36.59 1.21 -15.07
N ASN A 129 -36.56 0.02 -14.46
CA ASN A 129 -37.34 -0.26 -13.26
C ASN A 129 -36.94 0.69 -12.13
N LYS A 130 -37.89 1.06 -11.27
CA LYS A 130 -37.71 1.98 -10.15
C LYS A 130 -36.54 1.60 -9.22
N ILE A 131 -36.27 0.29 -9.08
CA ILE A 131 -35.17 -0.20 -8.23
C ILE A 131 -33.82 0.16 -8.85
N PHE A 132 -33.60 -0.22 -10.12
CA PHE A 132 -32.32 0.08 -10.81
C PHE A 132 -32.09 1.58 -10.95
N VAL A 133 -33.12 2.33 -11.32
CA VAL A 133 -33.05 3.79 -11.40
C VAL A 133 -32.80 4.40 -10.02
N GLY A 134 -33.45 3.88 -8.97
CA GLY A 134 -33.22 4.32 -7.58
C GLY A 134 -31.77 4.11 -7.13
N ILE A 135 -31.21 2.92 -7.39
CA ILE A 135 -29.79 2.63 -7.09
C ILE A 135 -28.89 3.57 -7.90
N GLY A 136 -29.16 3.79 -9.18
CA GLY A 136 -28.44 4.72 -10.03
C GLY A 136 -28.44 6.15 -9.50
N LEU A 137 -29.58 6.62 -8.98
CA LEU A 137 -29.70 7.97 -8.40
C LEU A 137 -28.85 8.17 -7.15
N ILE A 138 -28.70 7.14 -6.31
CA ILE A 138 -27.88 7.19 -5.09
C ILE A 138 -26.44 6.70 -5.31
N SER A 139 -26.07 6.30 -6.53
CA SER A 139 -24.78 5.63 -6.81
C SER A 139 -23.58 6.48 -6.45
N TYR A 140 -23.65 7.80 -6.66
CA TYR A 140 -22.58 8.72 -6.26
C TYR A 140 -22.40 8.76 -4.73
N SER A 141 -23.49 8.84 -3.99
CA SER A 141 -23.45 8.79 -2.54
C SER A 141 -22.98 7.42 -2.02
N LEU A 142 -23.37 6.30 -2.67
CA LEU A 142 -22.85 4.96 -2.39
C LEU A 142 -21.33 4.91 -2.56
N TYR A 143 -20.82 5.47 -3.66
CA TYR A 143 -19.39 5.55 -3.91
C TYR A 143 -18.65 6.36 -2.84
N LEU A 144 -19.21 7.46 -2.36
CA LEU A 144 -18.58 8.26 -1.31
C LEU A 144 -18.55 7.54 0.05
N TRP A 145 -19.61 6.81 0.42
CA TRP A 145 -19.73 6.19 1.74
C TRP A 145 -19.11 4.81 1.85
N HIS A 146 -19.03 4.02 0.78
CA HIS A 146 -18.57 2.63 0.87
C HIS A 146 -17.17 2.51 1.46
N TYR A 147 -16.20 3.28 0.99
CA TYR A 147 -14.82 3.16 1.43
C TYR A 147 -14.61 3.63 2.88
N PRO A 148 -15.04 4.84 3.30
CA PRO A 148 -14.87 5.26 4.69
C PRO A 148 -15.57 4.33 5.68
N VAL A 149 -16.81 3.94 5.40
CA VAL A 149 -17.58 3.08 6.32
C VAL A 149 -16.93 1.70 6.46
N PHE A 150 -16.51 1.07 5.36
CA PHE A 150 -15.77 -0.19 5.43
C PHE A 150 -14.41 -0.03 6.11
N ALA A 151 -13.71 1.07 5.91
CA ALA A 151 -12.44 1.34 6.58
C ALA A 151 -12.62 1.44 8.09
N PHE A 152 -13.61 2.22 8.55
CA PHE A 152 -13.92 2.33 9.98
C PHE A 152 -14.46 1.03 10.56
N ALA A 153 -15.30 0.30 9.84
CA ALA A 153 -15.79 -1.00 10.29
C ALA A 153 -14.64 -2.01 10.52
N ARG A 154 -13.66 -2.05 9.61
CA ARG A 154 -12.46 -2.87 9.77
C ARG A 154 -11.61 -2.44 10.96
N ILE A 155 -11.40 -1.15 11.17
CA ILE A 155 -10.66 -0.60 12.32
C ILE A 155 -11.41 -0.91 13.63
N GLY A 156 -12.74 -0.82 13.62
CA GLY A 156 -13.61 -1.07 14.76
C GLY A 156 -13.92 -2.56 15.03
N TYR A 157 -13.33 -3.49 14.27
CA TYR A 157 -13.59 -4.93 14.39
C TYR A 157 -15.06 -5.33 14.12
N LEU A 158 -15.73 -4.62 13.23
CA LEU A 158 -17.12 -4.88 12.83
C LEU A 158 -17.22 -5.66 11.51
N THR A 159 -16.25 -6.52 11.18
CA THR A 159 -16.20 -7.28 9.92
C THR A 159 -15.70 -8.70 10.15
N HIS A 160 -16.32 -9.42 11.09
CA HIS A 160 -15.92 -10.80 11.43
C HIS A 160 -16.79 -11.87 10.78
N SER A 161 -18.04 -11.54 10.53
CA SER A 161 -19.03 -12.47 10.00
C SER A 161 -19.74 -11.92 8.76
N PRO A 162 -20.35 -12.77 7.92
CA PRO A 162 -21.21 -12.32 6.82
C PRO A 162 -22.33 -11.38 7.28
N PHE A 163 -22.83 -11.57 8.50
CA PHE A 163 -23.84 -10.71 9.09
C PHE A 163 -23.32 -9.28 9.33
N ASP A 164 -22.10 -9.14 9.83
CA ASP A 164 -21.47 -7.83 10.03
C ASP A 164 -21.31 -7.07 8.70
N TYR A 165 -20.88 -7.77 7.65
CA TYR A 165 -20.82 -7.18 6.31
C TYR A 165 -22.17 -6.72 5.80
N ALA A 166 -23.23 -7.47 6.07
CA ALA A 166 -24.59 -7.09 5.71
C ALA A 166 -25.06 -5.84 6.47
N LEU A 167 -24.76 -5.73 7.77
CA LEU A 167 -25.06 -4.54 8.57
C LEU A 167 -24.29 -3.31 8.08
N VAL A 168 -23.01 -3.47 7.77
CA VAL A 168 -22.18 -2.39 7.21
C VAL A 168 -22.70 -1.94 5.86
N ALA A 169 -23.09 -2.87 4.99
CA ALA A 169 -23.72 -2.56 3.71
C ALA A 169 -25.04 -1.81 3.88
N LEU A 170 -25.91 -2.25 4.81
CA LEU A 170 -27.15 -1.57 5.13
C LEU A 170 -26.92 -0.12 5.61
N LEU A 171 -25.92 0.08 6.47
CA LEU A 171 -25.53 1.42 6.92
C LEU A 171 -25.08 2.30 5.74
N ILE A 172 -24.27 1.76 4.83
CA ILE A 172 -23.83 2.49 3.62
C ILE A 172 -25.06 2.89 2.78
N PHE A 173 -26.02 2.00 2.56
CA PHE A 173 -27.24 2.30 1.83
C PHE A 173 -28.06 3.40 2.54
N ALA A 174 -28.25 3.31 3.84
CA ALA A 174 -28.99 4.30 4.62
C ALA A 174 -28.33 5.70 4.54
N LEU A 175 -27.01 5.79 4.76
CA LEU A 175 -26.25 7.02 4.64
C LEU A 175 -26.30 7.59 3.21
N SER A 176 -26.27 6.74 2.20
CA SER A 176 -26.35 7.16 0.80
C SER A 176 -27.71 7.74 0.44
N ILE A 177 -28.79 7.13 0.90
CA ILE A 177 -30.15 7.63 0.73
C ILE A 177 -30.32 8.99 1.42
N LEU A 178 -29.86 9.11 2.66
CA LEU A 178 -29.91 10.38 3.40
C LEU A 178 -29.10 11.47 2.67
N THR A 179 -27.88 11.15 2.27
CA THR A 179 -27.02 12.10 1.52
C THR A 179 -27.67 12.55 0.22
N TYR A 180 -28.25 11.61 -0.54
CA TYR A 180 -28.94 11.94 -1.79
C TYR A 180 -30.10 12.91 -1.57
N PHE A 181 -31.01 12.62 -0.63
CA PHE A 181 -32.21 13.44 -0.44
C PHE A 181 -31.93 14.78 0.25
N PHE A 182 -31.04 14.81 1.25
CA PHE A 182 -30.76 16.00 2.05
C PHE A 182 -29.65 16.89 1.52
N ILE A 183 -28.68 16.31 0.79
CA ILE A 183 -27.54 17.06 0.28
C ILE A 183 -27.57 17.12 -1.24
N GLU A 184 -27.45 15.98 -1.93
CA GLU A 184 -27.20 15.95 -3.36
C GLU A 184 -28.36 16.57 -4.17
N LYS A 185 -29.59 16.12 -3.96
CA LYS A 185 -30.77 16.58 -4.66
C LYS A 185 -31.07 18.08 -4.44
N PRO A 186 -31.00 18.65 -3.21
CA PRO A 186 -31.14 20.09 -3.01
C PRO A 186 -30.05 20.91 -3.69
N PHE A 187 -28.78 20.48 -3.62
CA PHE A 187 -27.67 21.24 -4.21
C PHE A 187 -27.64 21.20 -5.74
N ARG A 188 -28.18 20.16 -6.37
CA ARG A 188 -28.38 20.11 -7.84
C ARG A 188 -29.45 21.07 -8.33
N SER A 189 -30.36 21.52 -7.48
CA SER A 189 -31.48 22.36 -7.89
C SER A 189 -31.14 23.86 -7.79
N LYS A 190 -30.87 24.51 -8.93
CA LYS A 190 -30.66 25.96 -9.00
C LYS A 190 -31.83 26.79 -8.44
N LYS A 191 -33.07 26.22 -8.43
CA LYS A 191 -34.25 26.86 -7.86
C LYS A 191 -34.23 26.86 -6.32
N LYS A 192 -33.65 25.81 -5.68
CA LYS A 192 -33.58 25.68 -4.22
C LYS A 192 -32.41 26.42 -3.61
N ILE A 193 -31.25 26.39 -4.26
CA ILE A 193 -30.02 27.00 -3.74
C ILE A 193 -29.44 27.93 -4.82
N LYS A 194 -29.53 29.24 -4.59
CA LYS A 194 -28.91 30.26 -5.44
C LYS A 194 -27.38 30.20 -5.31
N LEU A 195 -26.65 30.59 -6.36
CA LEU A 195 -25.18 30.52 -6.41
C LEU A 195 -24.50 31.20 -5.21
N LYS A 196 -24.97 32.40 -4.79
CA LYS A 196 -24.44 33.12 -3.62
C LYS A 196 -24.54 32.27 -2.34
N LYS A 197 -25.71 31.66 -2.08
CA LYS A 197 -25.91 30.79 -0.92
C LYS A 197 -25.05 29.54 -1.00
N PHE A 198 -24.92 28.95 -2.19
CA PHE A 198 -24.04 27.81 -2.43
C PHE A 198 -22.57 28.12 -2.08
N LEU A 199 -22.03 29.25 -2.58
CA LEU A 199 -20.66 29.68 -2.32
C LEU A 199 -20.42 29.96 -0.82
N ILE A 200 -21.37 30.55 -0.13
CA ILE A 200 -21.27 30.77 1.32
C ILE A 200 -21.20 29.46 2.06
N ILE A 201 -22.10 28.49 1.77
CA ILE A 201 -22.09 27.18 2.40
C ILE A 201 -20.76 26.45 2.13
N LEU A 202 -20.31 26.50 0.87
CA LEU A 202 -19.02 25.87 0.49
C LEU A 202 -17.85 26.45 1.28
N PHE A 203 -17.77 27.77 1.35
CA PHE A 203 -16.71 28.47 2.06
C PHE A 203 -16.75 28.20 3.57
N THR A 204 -17.93 28.30 4.20
CA THR A 204 -18.07 28.02 5.64
C THR A 204 -17.73 26.56 5.98
N THR A 205 -18.15 25.61 5.14
CA THR A 205 -17.78 24.19 5.31
C THR A 205 -16.28 23.98 5.16
N LEU A 206 -15.65 24.63 4.17
CA LEU A 206 -14.20 24.55 3.97
C LEU A 206 -13.44 25.09 5.20
N VAL A 207 -13.82 26.28 5.69
CA VAL A 207 -13.23 26.87 6.89
C VAL A 207 -13.41 25.97 8.11
N PHE A 208 -14.60 25.41 8.30
CA PHE A 208 -14.87 24.48 9.39
C PHE A 208 -13.98 23.24 9.31
N LEU A 209 -13.88 22.59 8.13
CA LEU A 209 -13.03 21.42 7.94
C LEU A 209 -11.55 21.71 8.15
N LEU A 210 -11.07 22.87 7.68
CA LEU A 210 -9.70 23.32 7.93
C LEU A 210 -9.44 23.53 9.42
N THR A 211 -10.36 24.17 10.13
CA THR A 211 -10.23 24.41 11.58
C THR A 211 -10.18 23.10 12.36
N VAL A 212 -11.08 22.15 12.04
CA VAL A 212 -11.08 20.81 12.67
C VAL A 212 -9.78 20.05 12.35
N SER A 213 -9.34 20.09 11.09
CA SER A 213 -8.10 19.43 10.68
C SER A 213 -6.86 20.01 11.38
N LEU A 214 -6.79 21.33 11.45
CA LEU A 214 -5.70 22.02 12.18
C LEU A 214 -5.73 21.68 13.68
N ASN A 215 -6.92 21.67 14.28
CA ASN A 215 -7.06 21.27 15.69
C ASN A 215 -6.58 19.85 15.95
N ILE A 216 -6.93 18.89 15.06
CA ILE A 216 -6.44 17.51 15.13
C ILE A 216 -4.91 17.45 14.99
N ILE A 217 -4.33 18.21 14.06
CA ILE A 217 -2.87 18.24 13.84
C ILE A 217 -2.15 18.84 15.05
N ILE A 218 -2.62 20.00 15.55
CA ILE A 218 -2.01 20.68 16.70
C ILE A 218 -2.03 19.79 17.95
N ASN A 219 -3.15 19.11 18.18
CA ASN A 219 -3.30 18.18 19.32
C ASN A 219 -2.78 16.75 19.00
N LYS A 220 -1.95 16.59 17.98
CA LYS A 220 -1.33 15.30 17.62
C LYS A 220 -2.33 14.13 17.53
N GLY A 221 -3.54 14.40 17.03
CA GLY A 221 -4.61 13.39 16.95
C GLY A 221 -5.29 13.08 18.27
N PHE A 222 -5.16 13.96 19.26
CA PHE A 222 -5.71 13.77 20.63
C PHE A 222 -5.20 12.46 21.27
N THR A 223 -3.90 12.25 21.22
CA THR A 223 -3.24 11.05 21.76
C THR A 223 -3.51 10.86 23.24
N ASP A 224 -3.71 11.95 24.01
CA ASP A 224 -3.98 11.95 25.45
C ASP A 224 -5.31 11.27 25.84
N ARG A 225 -6.23 11.06 24.87
CA ARG A 225 -7.45 10.27 25.09
C ARG A 225 -7.19 8.78 25.35
N TYR A 226 -6.00 8.30 25.01
CA TYR A 226 -5.57 6.96 25.34
C TYR A 226 -4.75 7.03 26.63
N PRO A 227 -5.19 6.41 27.74
CA PRO A 227 -4.43 6.32 28.97
C PRO A 227 -3.22 5.39 28.71
N LEU A 228 -2.16 5.97 28.19
CA LEU A 228 -0.92 5.25 27.91
C LEU A 228 0.01 5.60 29.07
N ASP A 229 0.27 4.65 29.97
CA ASP A 229 1.41 4.76 30.88
C ASP A 229 2.65 5.06 30.02
N GLY A 230 3.51 5.96 30.45
CA GLY A 230 4.57 6.57 29.64
C GLY A 230 5.50 5.61 28.88
N LYS A 231 5.44 4.30 29.15
CA LYS A 231 6.18 3.23 28.46
C LYS A 231 5.49 2.74 27.15
N PHE A 232 4.18 2.96 27.02
CA PHE A 232 3.38 2.61 25.85
C PHE A 232 2.97 3.81 25.02
N ASN A 233 3.69 4.91 25.18
CA ASN A 233 3.39 6.18 24.55
C ASN A 233 3.44 6.05 23.02
N LEU A 234 2.35 6.48 22.34
CA LEU A 234 2.31 6.63 20.89
C LEU A 234 3.42 7.57 20.38
N ASP A 235 3.88 8.53 21.20
CA ASP A 235 5.02 9.38 20.88
C ASP A 235 6.34 8.59 20.82
N ASN A 236 6.54 7.60 21.70
CA ASN A 236 7.70 6.69 21.59
C ASN A 236 7.65 5.84 20.32
N PHE A 237 6.46 5.47 19.88
CA PHE A 237 6.22 4.74 18.66
C PHE A 237 6.55 5.58 17.42
N LYS A 238 5.99 6.78 17.33
CA LYS A 238 6.25 7.75 16.27
C LYS A 238 7.71 8.21 16.30
N TYR A 239 8.22 8.46 17.50
CA TYR A 239 9.61 8.80 17.74
C TYR A 239 10.56 7.67 17.29
N SER A 240 10.22 6.42 17.55
CA SER A 240 11.02 5.28 17.10
C SER A 240 11.10 5.21 15.56
N GLU A 241 10.01 5.48 14.87
CA GLU A 241 10.00 5.55 13.40
C GLU A 241 10.78 6.77 12.89
N GLU A 242 10.56 7.94 13.44
CA GLU A 242 11.27 9.19 13.08
C GLU A 242 12.77 9.08 13.33
N VAL A 243 13.20 8.55 14.47
CA VAL A 243 14.63 8.36 14.76
C VAL A 243 15.24 7.28 13.87
N ARG A 244 14.51 6.23 13.56
CA ARG A 244 14.93 5.24 12.57
C ARG A 244 15.15 5.88 11.21
N LEU A 245 14.19 6.70 10.75
CA LEU A 245 14.26 7.44 9.49
C LEU A 245 15.36 8.50 9.52
N LYS A 246 15.46 9.30 10.58
CA LYS A 246 16.48 10.36 10.73
C LYS A 246 17.90 9.81 10.77
N LYS A 247 18.16 8.72 11.48
CA LYS A 247 19.48 8.06 11.43
C LYS A 247 19.81 7.57 10.02
N TYR A 248 18.81 7.24 9.25
CA TYR A 248 18.92 6.85 7.87
C TYR A 248 19.09 8.06 6.93
N GLU A 249 18.32 9.15 7.13
CA GLU A 249 18.40 10.39 6.35
C GLU A 249 19.75 11.11 6.57
N LEU A 250 20.33 11.04 7.77
CA LEU A 250 21.66 11.54 8.08
C LEU A 250 22.78 10.74 7.38
N GLY A 251 22.40 9.70 6.66
CA GLY A 251 23.26 8.84 5.87
C GLY A 251 23.98 7.80 6.71
N SER A 252 24.34 6.72 6.05
CA SER A 252 25.16 5.67 6.61
C SER A 252 26.43 6.27 7.21
N PRO A 253 26.81 5.94 8.44
CA PRO A 253 28.06 6.40 8.99
C PRO A 253 29.22 5.85 8.15
N ASP A 254 30.18 6.71 7.83
CA ASP A 254 31.44 6.27 7.23
C ASP A 254 32.21 5.44 8.28
N PHE A 255 33.00 4.49 7.80
CA PHE A 255 33.89 3.73 8.67
C PHE A 255 35.04 4.63 9.17
N THR A 256 35.29 4.61 10.46
CA THR A 256 36.30 5.44 11.13
C THR A 256 37.42 4.64 11.79
N SER A 257 37.12 3.41 12.20
CA SER A 257 38.10 2.54 12.88
C SER A 257 39.10 1.93 11.91
N LYS A 258 40.35 1.82 12.37
CA LYS A 258 41.43 1.11 11.65
C LYS A 258 41.51 -0.38 12.02
N ASN A 259 41.07 -0.75 13.22
CA ASN A 259 41.31 -2.07 13.80
C ASN A 259 40.05 -2.92 13.97
N LYS A 260 38.90 -2.49 13.47
CA LYS A 260 37.65 -3.24 13.56
C LYS A 260 37.27 -3.81 12.20
N ILE A 261 36.62 -4.97 12.21
CA ILE A 261 36.01 -5.53 11.01
C ILE A 261 34.86 -4.61 10.57
N LYS A 262 34.95 -4.13 9.36
CA LYS A 262 33.99 -3.19 8.77
C LYS A 262 32.88 -3.93 8.08
N ILE A 263 31.68 -3.84 8.63
CA ILE A 263 30.48 -4.57 8.18
C ILE A 263 29.52 -3.60 7.53
N LEU A 264 29.28 -3.80 6.24
CA LEU A 264 28.24 -3.10 5.50
C LEU A 264 26.96 -3.92 5.50
N ILE A 265 25.90 -3.41 6.11
CA ILE A 265 24.55 -3.96 6.00
C ILE A 265 23.87 -3.33 4.78
N PHE A 266 23.40 -4.17 3.86
CA PHE A 266 22.68 -3.75 2.68
C PHE A 266 21.24 -4.29 2.68
N GLY A 267 20.24 -3.45 2.44
CA GLY A 267 18.85 -3.87 2.37
C GLY A 267 17.85 -2.71 2.41
N ASN A 268 16.58 -3.04 2.42
CA ASN A 268 15.46 -2.11 2.51
C ASN A 268 15.14 -1.73 3.98
N SER A 269 13.88 -1.41 4.29
CA SER A 269 13.45 -1.08 5.66
C SER A 269 13.79 -2.16 6.70
N HIS A 270 13.78 -3.44 6.31
CA HIS A 270 14.21 -4.54 7.18
C HIS A 270 15.72 -4.56 7.44
N GLY A 271 16.51 -4.12 6.45
CA GLY A 271 17.94 -3.91 6.62
C GLY A 271 18.25 -2.77 7.60
N ARG A 272 17.41 -1.71 7.59
CA ARG A 272 17.50 -0.61 8.57
C ARG A 272 17.21 -1.07 9.99
N ASP A 273 16.16 -1.86 10.18
CA ASP A 273 15.84 -2.43 11.48
C ASP A 273 17.00 -3.29 11.99
N PHE A 274 17.57 -4.11 11.11
CA PHE A 274 18.74 -4.94 11.42
C PHE A 274 19.97 -4.09 11.76
N PHE A 275 20.25 -3.02 11.02
CA PHE A 275 21.32 -2.07 11.34
C PHE A 275 21.12 -1.40 12.71
N ASN A 276 19.87 -1.01 13.05
CA ASN A 276 19.57 -0.38 14.33
C ASN A 276 19.90 -1.29 15.52
N ILE A 277 19.77 -2.61 15.38
CA ILE A 277 20.18 -3.58 16.40
C ILE A 277 21.62 -3.36 16.81
N PHE A 278 22.53 -3.22 15.85
CA PHE A 278 23.96 -3.02 16.13
C PHE A 278 24.29 -1.57 16.46
N ALA A 279 23.67 -0.62 15.79
CA ALA A 279 23.93 0.81 16.03
C ALA A 279 23.58 1.26 17.45
N LEU A 280 22.58 0.61 18.07
CA LEU A 280 22.14 0.92 19.44
C LEU A 280 22.86 0.10 20.53
N ASN A 281 23.65 -0.89 20.14
CA ASN A 281 24.37 -1.79 21.05
C ASN A 281 25.84 -1.92 20.67
N LYS A 282 26.48 -0.82 20.26
CA LYS A 282 27.87 -0.80 19.75
C LYS A 282 28.87 -1.37 20.74
N GLU A 283 28.64 -1.17 22.03
CA GLU A 283 29.46 -1.65 23.14
C GLU A 283 29.46 -3.16 23.25
N LEU A 284 28.41 -3.83 22.82
CA LEU A 284 28.31 -5.30 22.83
C LEU A 284 29.04 -5.94 21.63
N PHE A 285 29.47 -5.14 20.66
CA PHE A 285 30.14 -5.57 19.44
C PHE A 285 31.49 -4.86 19.23
N PRO A 286 32.43 -4.92 20.19
CA PRO A 286 33.64 -4.08 20.19
C PRO A 286 34.57 -4.32 18.98
N ASN A 287 34.52 -5.52 18.39
CA ASN A 287 35.38 -5.92 17.26
C ASN A 287 34.81 -5.51 15.90
N TYR A 288 33.59 -4.97 15.84
CA TYR A 288 32.89 -4.67 14.60
C TYR A 288 32.56 -3.17 14.49
N GLU A 289 32.58 -2.67 13.27
CA GLU A 289 32.03 -1.36 12.91
C GLU A 289 30.99 -1.53 11.83
N PHE A 290 29.79 -0.97 12.02
CA PHE A 290 28.66 -1.18 11.13
C PHE A 290 28.32 0.08 10.36
N SER A 291 28.05 -0.10 9.06
CA SER A 291 27.46 0.90 8.19
C SER A 291 26.27 0.32 7.46
N MET A 292 25.41 1.17 6.90
CA MET A 292 24.18 0.76 6.23
C MET A 292 24.07 1.40 4.85
N MET A 293 23.65 0.63 3.87
CA MET A 293 23.23 1.11 2.56
C MET A 293 21.81 0.63 2.25
N ASP A 294 20.93 1.58 1.91
CA ASP A 294 19.56 1.28 1.51
C ASP A 294 19.47 0.95 0.03
N GLY A 295 18.76 -0.12 -0.27
CA GLY A 295 18.47 -0.50 -1.64
C GLY A 295 17.81 -1.86 -1.77
N GLN A 296 17.33 -2.13 -2.96
CA GLN A 296 16.90 -3.47 -3.37
C GLN A 296 18.10 -4.26 -3.89
N VAL A 297 18.05 -5.58 -3.84
CA VAL A 297 19.19 -6.47 -4.17
C VAL A 297 19.83 -6.14 -5.52
N HIS A 298 19.02 -5.88 -6.55
CA HIS A 298 19.51 -5.51 -7.89
C HIS A 298 20.33 -4.21 -7.91
N CYS A 299 20.15 -3.33 -6.91
CA CYS A 299 20.95 -2.09 -6.82
C CYS A 299 22.43 -2.36 -6.54
N LEU A 300 22.81 -3.50 -5.98
CA LEU A 300 24.22 -3.87 -5.79
C LEU A 300 24.99 -4.07 -7.10
N LYS A 301 24.30 -4.24 -8.23
CA LYS A 301 24.92 -4.26 -9.56
C LYS A 301 25.55 -2.91 -9.97
N PHE A 302 25.21 -1.80 -9.28
CA PHE A 302 25.80 -0.48 -9.54
C PHE A 302 27.33 -0.49 -9.46
N ILE A 303 27.90 -1.45 -8.74
CA ILE A 303 29.34 -1.60 -8.58
C ILE A 303 30.00 -1.79 -9.95
N ASN A 304 29.36 -2.54 -10.86
CA ASN A 304 29.84 -2.77 -12.23
C ASN A 304 29.11 -1.90 -13.28
N GLU A 305 27.83 -1.62 -13.04
CA GLU A 305 26.95 -0.99 -14.02
C GLU A 305 26.56 0.44 -13.61
N LYS A 306 27.39 1.40 -13.65
CA LYS A 306 27.24 2.82 -13.17
C LYS A 306 25.87 3.52 -13.40
N ARG A 307 24.81 2.82 -13.82
CA ARG A 307 23.53 3.40 -14.29
C ARG A 307 22.28 3.14 -13.42
N LEU A 308 22.29 2.25 -12.46
CA LEU A 308 21.03 1.73 -11.85
C LEU A 308 20.54 2.43 -10.58
N CYS A 309 21.33 3.28 -9.94
CA CYS A 309 20.92 4.03 -8.74
C CYS A 309 21.18 5.53 -8.89
N LYS A 310 20.39 6.38 -8.21
CA LYS A 310 20.46 7.86 -8.30
C LYS A 310 21.91 8.36 -8.17
N LYS A 311 22.42 9.06 -9.19
CA LYS A 311 23.82 9.51 -9.34
C LYS A 311 24.52 10.10 -8.09
N LYS A 312 23.79 10.82 -7.24
CA LYS A 312 24.34 11.49 -6.04
C LYS A 312 24.67 10.52 -4.89
N ILE A 313 24.01 9.36 -4.85
CA ILE A 313 24.16 8.33 -3.83
C ILE A 313 25.34 7.40 -4.14
N ILE A 314 25.63 7.19 -5.43
CA ILE A 314 26.62 6.21 -5.91
C ILE A 314 28.03 6.48 -5.35
N LYS A 315 28.50 7.74 -5.31
CA LYS A 315 29.87 8.03 -4.86
C LYS A 315 30.09 7.70 -3.38
N LYS A 316 29.12 8.05 -2.51
CA LYS A 316 29.18 7.70 -1.08
C LYS A 316 29.05 6.20 -0.87
N MET A 317 28.15 5.55 -1.60
CA MET A 317 27.94 4.11 -1.55
C MET A 317 29.20 3.35 -1.95
N LEU A 318 29.87 3.75 -3.03
CA LEU A 318 31.14 3.16 -3.45
C LEU A 318 32.23 3.31 -2.39
N ASN A 319 32.33 4.47 -1.74
CA ASN A 319 33.32 4.67 -0.70
C ASN A 319 33.12 3.70 0.48
N ILE A 320 31.88 3.59 0.99
CA ILE A 320 31.55 2.67 2.08
C ILE A 320 31.74 1.21 1.64
N PHE A 321 31.31 0.86 0.44
CA PHE A 321 31.49 -0.47 -0.14
C PHE A 321 32.98 -0.85 -0.22
N ASN A 322 33.82 0.03 -0.75
CA ASN A 322 35.26 -0.24 -0.90
C ASN A 322 35.95 -0.47 0.44
N GLN A 323 35.56 0.26 1.48
CA GLN A 323 36.11 0.15 2.82
C GLN A 323 35.60 -1.07 3.61
N SER A 324 34.48 -1.67 3.21
CA SER A 324 33.88 -2.78 3.95
C SER A 324 34.67 -4.07 3.76
N ASP A 325 34.82 -4.86 4.82
CA ASP A 325 35.39 -6.21 4.81
C ASP A 325 34.32 -7.27 4.55
N VAL A 326 33.14 -7.06 5.13
CA VAL A 326 31.99 -7.96 5.08
C VAL A 326 30.75 -7.21 4.61
N ILE A 327 29.97 -7.86 3.76
CA ILE A 327 28.68 -7.36 3.32
C ILE A 327 27.59 -8.31 3.81
N ILE A 328 26.65 -7.78 4.59
CA ILE A 328 25.46 -8.53 5.02
C ILE A 328 24.28 -8.05 4.22
N ILE A 329 23.73 -8.89 3.36
CA ILE A 329 22.48 -8.62 2.64
C ILE A 329 21.33 -9.01 3.55
N SER A 330 20.62 -7.99 4.06
CA SER A 330 19.53 -8.13 5.04
C SER A 330 18.32 -7.33 4.58
N THR A 331 17.41 -7.97 3.89
CA THR A 331 16.25 -7.34 3.24
C THR A 331 15.00 -8.19 3.42
N LEU A 332 13.84 -7.67 3.05
CA LEU A 332 12.69 -8.49 2.70
C LEU A 332 12.87 -8.89 1.24
N TYR A 333 13.15 -10.18 1.02
CA TYR A 333 13.35 -10.71 -0.33
C TYR A 333 12.01 -10.97 -1.00
N TYR A 334 11.82 -10.36 -2.17
CA TYR A 334 10.77 -10.69 -3.10
C TYR A 334 11.28 -11.68 -4.15
N GLU A 335 10.40 -12.29 -4.91
CA GLU A 335 10.74 -13.27 -5.96
C GLU A 335 11.83 -12.74 -6.91
N LYS A 336 11.67 -11.52 -7.40
CA LYS A 336 12.66 -10.84 -8.24
C LYS A 336 14.03 -10.65 -7.58
N ASP A 337 14.08 -10.45 -6.27
CA ASP A 337 15.34 -10.32 -5.54
C ASP A 337 16.07 -11.66 -5.49
N LEU A 338 15.33 -12.77 -5.32
CA LEU A 338 15.88 -14.12 -5.28
C LEU A 338 16.49 -14.54 -6.63
N GLU A 339 15.85 -14.17 -7.75
CA GLU A 339 16.36 -14.40 -9.11
C GLU A 339 17.69 -13.68 -9.38
N GLU A 340 17.85 -12.49 -8.82
CA GLU A 340 19.02 -11.64 -9.03
C GLU A 340 20.18 -11.90 -8.04
N LEU A 341 19.88 -12.56 -6.91
CA LEU A 341 20.79 -12.67 -5.77
C LEU A 341 22.10 -13.41 -6.12
N ASP A 342 22.04 -14.48 -6.91
CA ASP A 342 23.24 -15.19 -7.35
C ASP A 342 24.19 -14.31 -8.15
N LYS A 343 23.66 -13.54 -9.10
CA LYS A 343 24.46 -12.61 -9.92
C LYS A 343 25.13 -11.56 -9.05
N VAL A 344 24.36 -11.03 -8.08
CA VAL A 344 24.88 -10.05 -7.13
C VAL A 344 26.00 -10.64 -6.27
N ILE A 345 25.82 -11.85 -5.76
CA ILE A 345 26.85 -12.53 -4.96
C ILE A 345 28.14 -12.71 -5.77
N GLN A 346 28.07 -13.12 -7.05
CA GLN A 346 29.25 -13.25 -7.90
C GLN A 346 29.97 -11.90 -8.10
N ILE A 347 29.23 -10.83 -8.32
CA ILE A 347 29.81 -9.48 -8.41
C ILE A 347 30.52 -9.10 -7.11
N LEU A 348 29.91 -9.35 -5.95
CA LEU A 348 30.52 -9.01 -4.66
C LEU A 348 31.79 -9.85 -4.39
N LYS A 349 31.79 -11.13 -4.77
CA LYS A 349 32.95 -12.01 -4.67
C LYS A 349 34.12 -11.55 -5.55
N SER A 350 33.85 -11.07 -6.78
CA SER A 350 34.90 -10.54 -7.66
C SER A 350 35.61 -9.31 -7.08
N HIS A 351 35.01 -8.65 -6.09
CA HIS A 351 35.62 -7.54 -5.32
C HIS A 351 36.20 -7.98 -3.97
N ASN A 352 36.47 -9.27 -3.79
CA ASN A 352 37.07 -9.86 -2.58
C ASN A 352 36.27 -9.55 -1.28
N LYS A 353 34.94 -9.44 -1.36
CA LYS A 353 34.10 -9.21 -0.19
C LYS A 353 33.63 -10.51 0.43
N ARG A 354 33.69 -10.61 1.76
CA ARG A 354 33.00 -11.67 2.49
C ARG A 354 31.52 -11.38 2.51
N ILE A 355 30.68 -12.36 2.21
CA ILE A 355 29.25 -12.16 2.04
C ILE A 355 28.48 -13.01 3.03
N ILE A 356 27.50 -12.40 3.65
CA ILE A 356 26.53 -13.05 4.52
C ILE A 356 25.13 -12.65 4.01
N ILE A 357 24.21 -13.60 3.95
CA ILE A 357 22.81 -13.32 3.70
C ILE A 357 21.97 -13.67 4.92
N THR A 358 20.94 -12.90 5.20
CA THR A 358 20.01 -13.19 6.29
C THR A 358 18.69 -13.70 5.76
N SER A 359 17.91 -14.40 6.60
CA SER A 359 16.51 -14.68 6.31
C SER A 359 15.69 -13.39 6.21
N ASN A 360 14.47 -13.47 5.67
CA ASN A 360 13.46 -12.44 5.90
C ASN A 360 13.25 -12.25 7.41
N SER A 361 12.94 -11.02 7.83
CA SER A 361 12.40 -10.85 9.18
C SER A 361 11.03 -11.51 9.22
N PRO A 362 10.71 -12.30 10.26
CA PRO A 362 9.40 -12.91 10.35
C PRO A 362 8.31 -11.83 10.37
N ALA A 363 7.32 -12.00 9.51
CA ALA A 363 6.11 -11.21 9.53
C ALA A 363 5.04 -11.99 10.30
N PHE A 364 4.20 -11.28 11.03
CA PHE A 364 3.16 -11.85 11.86
C PHE A 364 1.81 -11.36 11.35
N TYR A 365 0.99 -12.29 10.84
CA TYR A 365 -0.35 -11.97 10.38
C TYR A 365 -1.30 -11.86 11.55
N TYR A 366 -1.91 -10.68 11.68
CA TYR A 366 -2.96 -10.43 12.65
C TYR A 366 -4.28 -10.22 11.92
N LYS A 367 -5.33 -10.85 12.42
CA LYS A 367 -6.68 -10.79 11.83
C LYS A 367 -7.15 -9.37 11.50
N ASN A 368 -6.62 -8.36 12.22
CA ASN A 368 -7.06 -6.97 12.17
C ASN A 368 -5.92 -5.98 11.92
N SER A 369 -4.79 -6.42 11.37
CA SER A 369 -3.61 -5.59 11.10
C SER A 369 -2.99 -4.88 12.32
N ARG A 370 -3.43 -5.20 13.54
CA ARG A 370 -2.84 -4.69 14.79
C ARG A 370 -1.89 -5.70 15.39
N VAL A 371 -0.80 -5.21 15.99
CA VAL A 371 0.12 -6.05 16.75
C VAL A 371 -0.62 -6.61 17.97
N LEU A 372 -0.42 -7.89 18.29
CA LEU A 372 -1.19 -8.58 19.36
C LEU A 372 -1.14 -7.86 20.71
N ILE A 373 -0.01 -7.27 21.06
CA ILE A 373 0.12 -6.51 22.31
C ILE A 373 -0.72 -5.22 22.30
N ASP A 374 -0.85 -4.57 21.14
CA ASP A 374 -1.71 -3.39 21.00
C ASP A 374 -3.18 -3.78 21.12
N GLU A 375 -3.57 -4.91 20.54
CA GLU A 375 -4.92 -5.46 20.66
C GLU A 375 -5.25 -5.77 22.10
N PHE A 376 -4.35 -6.44 22.81
CA PHE A 376 -4.51 -6.74 24.24
C PHE A 376 -4.68 -5.46 25.06
N TYR A 377 -3.79 -4.48 24.86
CA TYR A 377 -3.83 -3.21 25.60
C TYR A 377 -5.11 -2.42 25.30
N PHE A 378 -5.54 -2.39 24.04
CA PHE A 378 -6.77 -1.72 23.64
C PHE A 378 -8.00 -2.30 24.35
N LYS A 379 -8.03 -3.64 24.47
CA LYS A 379 -9.13 -4.36 25.11
C LYS A 379 -9.12 -4.23 26.63
N ASN A 380 -7.97 -4.39 27.25
CA ASN A 380 -7.84 -4.53 28.71
C ASN A 380 -7.40 -3.24 29.42
N LYS A 381 -6.94 -2.23 28.68
CA LYS A 381 -6.43 -0.94 29.20
C LYS A 381 -5.27 -1.08 30.20
N ARG A 382 -4.56 -2.18 30.14
CA ARG A 382 -3.38 -2.49 30.96
C ARG A 382 -2.42 -3.39 30.18
N LEU A 383 -1.19 -3.49 30.68
CA LEU A 383 -0.23 -4.47 30.18
C LEU A 383 -0.62 -5.90 30.64
N PRO A 384 -0.20 -6.93 29.87
CA PRO A 384 -0.41 -8.32 30.28
C PRO A 384 0.44 -8.68 31.50
N ILE A 385 -0.11 -9.53 32.37
CA ILE A 385 0.68 -10.27 33.37
C ILE A 385 1.48 -11.37 32.67
N GLU A 386 2.47 -11.97 33.34
CA GLU A 386 3.39 -12.94 32.74
C GLU A 386 2.67 -14.13 32.04
N GLU A 387 1.61 -14.66 32.61
CA GLU A 387 0.85 -15.77 31.98
C GLU A 387 0.16 -15.33 30.69
N GLU A 388 -0.44 -14.14 30.69
CA GLU A 388 -1.09 -13.55 29.51
C GLU A 388 -0.04 -13.20 28.45
N LYS A 389 1.11 -12.66 28.87
CA LYS A 389 2.24 -12.36 27.98
C LYS A 389 2.70 -13.63 27.27
N LEU A 390 2.94 -14.72 28.01
CA LEU A 390 3.34 -16.01 27.44
C LEU A 390 2.30 -16.52 26.43
N LEU A 391 1.01 -16.39 26.74
CA LEU A 391 -0.06 -16.79 25.81
C LEU A 391 -0.03 -15.96 24.52
N ILE A 392 0.20 -14.65 24.62
CA ILE A 392 0.30 -13.76 23.46
C ILE A 392 1.55 -14.11 22.64
N GLU A 393 2.69 -14.39 23.27
CA GLU A 393 3.95 -14.78 22.63
C GLU A 393 3.83 -16.11 21.87
N LYS A 394 3.16 -17.11 22.46
CA LYS A 394 2.82 -18.35 21.78
C LYS A 394 1.82 -18.15 20.63
N THR A 395 0.86 -17.24 20.80
CA THR A 395 -0.07 -16.88 19.73
C THR A 395 0.67 -16.20 18.59
N LYS A 396 1.61 -15.31 18.92
CA LYS A 396 2.48 -14.65 17.93
C LYS A 396 3.29 -15.67 17.12
N PHE A 397 3.86 -16.69 17.76
CA PHE A 397 4.57 -17.76 17.08
C PHE A 397 3.68 -18.51 16.07
N LYS A 398 2.44 -18.82 16.44
CA LYS A 398 1.46 -19.47 15.54
C LYS A 398 1.04 -18.62 14.36
N THR A 399 1.10 -17.30 14.49
CA THR A 399 0.76 -16.33 13.44
C THR A 399 1.97 -15.92 12.57
N LYS A 400 3.13 -16.52 12.83
CA LYS A 400 4.34 -16.29 12.04
C LYS A 400 4.09 -16.73 10.60
N GLU A 401 4.37 -15.84 9.67
CA GLU A 401 4.29 -16.15 8.25
C GLU A 401 5.20 -17.32 7.89
N ASN A 402 4.68 -18.24 7.12
CA ASN A 402 5.44 -19.39 6.69
C ASN A 402 6.38 -19.01 5.51
N HIS A 403 7.60 -18.59 5.85
CA HIS A 403 8.65 -18.29 4.87
C HIS A 403 9.48 -19.51 4.44
N ASN A 404 8.99 -20.73 4.68
CA ASN A 404 9.76 -21.95 4.44
C ASN A 404 10.36 -22.00 3.02
N LEU A 405 9.60 -21.64 2.00
CA LEU A 405 10.09 -21.65 0.61
C LEU A 405 11.23 -20.63 0.42
N THR A 406 11.04 -19.38 0.84
CA THR A 406 12.07 -18.34 0.75
C THR A 406 13.32 -18.74 1.56
N HIS A 407 13.13 -19.30 2.76
CA HIS A 407 14.22 -19.82 3.59
C HIS A 407 15.02 -20.94 2.89
N GLN A 408 14.33 -21.90 2.28
CA GLN A 408 14.96 -22.99 1.54
C GLN A 408 15.77 -22.46 0.35
N ILE A 409 15.20 -21.54 -0.43
CA ILE A 409 15.87 -20.90 -1.56
C ILE A 409 17.13 -20.14 -1.10
N LEU A 410 17.04 -19.34 -0.03
CA LEU A 410 18.17 -18.59 0.51
C LEU A 410 19.28 -19.52 1.05
N LYS A 411 18.92 -20.61 1.73
CA LYS A 411 19.87 -21.64 2.17
C LYS A 411 20.57 -22.32 0.99
N GLU A 412 19.82 -22.64 -0.06
CA GLU A 412 20.39 -23.25 -1.27
C GLU A 412 21.33 -22.29 -2.01
N ILE A 413 20.92 -21.00 -2.16
CA ILE A 413 21.77 -19.96 -2.71
C ILE A 413 23.06 -19.82 -1.88
N SER A 414 22.96 -19.82 -0.56
CA SER A 414 24.15 -19.71 0.30
C SER A 414 25.09 -20.92 0.17
N ARG A 415 24.52 -22.12 0.13
CA ARG A 415 25.29 -23.38 -0.03
C ARG A 415 26.04 -23.41 -1.36
N ARG A 416 25.36 -23.18 -2.49
CA ARG A 416 26.00 -23.24 -3.83
C ARG A 416 27.02 -22.12 -4.05
N ASN A 417 26.86 -21.00 -3.36
CA ASN A 417 27.81 -19.91 -3.41
C ASN A 417 28.88 -19.98 -2.30
N ASN A 418 28.88 -20.96 -1.44
CA ASN A 418 29.80 -21.05 -0.30
C ASN A 418 29.87 -19.74 0.50
N ILE A 419 28.69 -19.22 0.92
CA ILE A 419 28.56 -18.06 1.77
C ILE A 419 27.69 -18.40 2.99
N ARG A 420 27.82 -17.59 4.04
CA ARG A 420 27.08 -17.82 5.29
C ARG A 420 25.63 -17.34 5.19
N PHE A 421 24.71 -18.16 5.71
CA PHE A 421 23.31 -17.81 5.93
C PHE A 421 23.04 -17.65 7.43
N LEU A 422 22.34 -16.56 7.82
CA LEU A 422 21.91 -16.28 9.20
C LEU A 422 20.40 -16.21 9.28
N ASN A 423 19.83 -17.02 10.14
CA ASN A 423 18.38 -17.03 10.37
C ASN A 423 17.99 -16.03 11.46
N LYS A 424 17.20 -15.03 11.12
CA LYS A 424 16.72 -14.01 12.07
C LYS A 424 15.76 -14.57 13.12
N ASP A 425 15.06 -15.65 12.81
CA ASP A 425 14.16 -16.31 13.76
C ASP A 425 14.89 -16.71 15.03
N ASP A 426 16.19 -17.06 14.94
CA ASP A 426 16.98 -17.56 16.07
C ASP A 426 17.07 -16.57 17.26
N TYR A 427 16.91 -15.26 17.01
CA TYR A 427 16.90 -14.26 18.08
C TYR A 427 15.54 -13.57 18.28
N ILE A 428 14.61 -13.67 17.31
CA ILE A 428 13.27 -13.06 17.37
C ILE A 428 12.28 -13.99 18.09
N CYS A 429 12.48 -15.29 17.92
CA CYS A 429 11.63 -16.33 18.51
C CYS A 429 12.46 -17.33 19.30
N ASN A 430 11.78 -18.12 20.11
CA ASN A 430 12.31 -19.35 20.75
C ASN A 430 11.52 -20.51 20.17
N ASP A 431 12.15 -21.28 19.28
CA ASP A 431 11.50 -22.43 18.62
C ASP A 431 11.23 -23.58 19.59
N ILE A 432 12.04 -23.75 20.64
CA ILE A 432 11.85 -24.80 21.67
C ILE A 432 10.56 -24.50 22.47
N GLU A 433 10.39 -23.28 22.91
CA GLU A 433 9.23 -22.85 23.69
C GLU A 433 8.04 -22.45 22.81
N GLN A 434 8.23 -22.44 21.49
CA GLN A 434 7.24 -22.01 20.48
C GLN A 434 6.64 -20.63 20.77
N MET A 435 7.50 -19.67 21.06
CA MET A 435 7.11 -18.30 21.38
C MET A 435 7.96 -17.28 20.62
N CYS A 436 7.37 -16.11 20.32
CA CYS A 436 8.10 -14.96 19.77
C CYS A 436 7.90 -13.74 20.67
N PHE A 437 8.99 -13.05 20.99
CA PHE A 437 8.99 -11.94 21.94
C PHE A 437 8.09 -10.77 21.52
N ILE A 438 7.30 -10.23 22.45
CA ILE A 438 6.38 -9.11 22.24
C ILE A 438 6.77 -7.86 23.02
N LEU A 439 7.35 -8.04 24.20
CA LEU A 439 7.81 -6.98 25.10
C LEU A 439 9.25 -7.24 25.53
N THR A 440 9.98 -6.18 25.81
CA THR A 440 11.29 -6.24 26.49
C THR A 440 11.11 -6.61 27.97
N GLU A 441 12.20 -6.79 28.67
CA GLU A 441 12.19 -7.03 30.13
C GLU A 441 11.64 -5.80 30.89
N GLU A 442 11.80 -4.61 30.35
CA GLU A 442 11.27 -3.36 30.87
C GLU A 442 9.82 -3.08 30.46
N ASN A 443 9.14 -4.07 29.83
CA ASN A 443 7.78 -3.96 29.30
C ASN A 443 7.62 -2.95 28.16
N GLU A 444 8.67 -2.70 27.38
CA GLU A 444 8.60 -1.89 26.19
C GLU A 444 8.23 -2.75 24.98
N LYS A 445 7.47 -2.18 24.07
CA LYS A 445 6.97 -2.85 22.86
C LYS A 445 8.11 -3.18 21.89
N ILE A 446 8.23 -4.43 21.44
CA ILE A 446 9.26 -4.88 20.51
C ILE A 446 8.91 -4.56 19.05
N ASN A 447 7.68 -4.82 18.61
CA ASN A 447 7.25 -4.54 17.23
C ASN A 447 6.27 -3.39 17.18
N TYR A 448 6.38 -2.51 16.18
CA TYR A 448 5.39 -1.47 15.96
C TYR A 448 4.38 -1.79 14.85
N ASN A 449 4.70 -2.76 14.00
CA ASN A 449 3.75 -3.36 13.03
C ASN A 449 4.03 -4.85 12.86
N SER A 450 3.50 -5.48 11.82
CA SER A 450 3.63 -6.93 11.59
C SER A 450 5.07 -7.43 11.40
N SER A 451 6.01 -6.58 10.97
CA SER A 451 7.36 -7.03 10.57
C SER A 451 8.50 -6.10 11.00
N HIS A 452 8.19 -4.88 11.45
CA HIS A 452 9.21 -3.91 11.87
C HIS A 452 9.32 -3.79 13.38
N ILE A 453 10.55 -3.56 13.87
CA ILE A 453 10.86 -3.45 15.30
C ILE A 453 11.01 -1.98 15.74
N THR A 454 10.69 -1.73 17.01
CA THR A 454 10.93 -0.46 17.69
C THR A 454 12.42 -0.30 18.03
N LEU A 455 12.83 0.88 18.52
CA LEU A 455 14.18 1.05 19.03
C LEU A 455 14.43 0.25 20.32
N ALA A 456 13.41 0.08 21.16
CA ALA A 456 13.46 -0.80 22.32
C ALA A 456 13.66 -2.25 21.90
N GLY A 457 12.91 -2.73 20.90
CA GLY A 457 13.09 -4.04 20.30
C GLY A 457 14.49 -4.22 19.70
N ALA A 458 15.01 -3.21 19.01
CA ALA A 458 16.37 -3.26 18.48
C ALA A 458 17.44 -3.38 19.59
N LYS A 459 17.32 -2.64 20.69
CA LYS A 459 18.19 -2.79 21.86
C LYS A 459 18.10 -4.17 22.48
N TYR A 460 16.89 -4.67 22.67
CA TYR A 460 16.63 -5.99 23.22
C TYR A 460 17.26 -7.10 22.37
N PHE A 461 17.05 -7.08 21.07
CA PHE A 461 17.62 -8.08 20.19
C PHE A 461 19.14 -7.99 20.07
N GLY A 462 19.73 -6.79 20.20
CA GLY A 462 21.18 -6.64 20.26
C GLY A 462 21.80 -7.39 21.44
N LYS A 463 21.18 -7.31 22.63
CA LYS A 463 21.60 -8.10 23.80
C LYS A 463 21.49 -9.62 23.53
N LYS A 464 20.39 -10.07 22.92
CA LYS A 464 20.18 -11.50 22.57
C LYS A 464 21.22 -12.01 21.58
N ILE A 465 21.50 -11.24 20.52
CA ILE A 465 22.51 -11.58 19.50
C ILE A 465 23.91 -11.65 20.10
N ALA A 466 24.27 -10.71 20.97
CA ALA A 466 25.55 -10.71 21.64
C ALA A 466 25.72 -11.92 22.58
N ALA A 467 24.70 -12.24 23.38
CA ALA A 467 24.71 -13.35 24.31
C ALA A 467 24.82 -14.72 23.61
N SER A 468 24.23 -14.87 22.42
CA SER A 468 24.24 -16.13 21.65
C SER A 468 25.42 -16.27 20.70
N ASN A 469 26.27 -15.25 20.55
CA ASN A 469 27.33 -15.22 19.51
C ASN A 469 26.79 -15.45 18.08
N TRP A 470 25.54 -15.12 17.82
CA TRP A 470 24.86 -15.37 16.55
C TRP A 470 25.58 -14.72 15.35
N LEU A 471 26.15 -13.51 15.52
CA LEU A 471 26.92 -12.78 14.53
C LEU A 471 28.44 -12.97 14.72
N LYS A 472 28.93 -14.17 15.00
CA LYS A 472 30.37 -14.39 15.03
C LYS A 472 30.93 -14.37 13.59
N ILE A 473 31.85 -13.43 13.30
CA ILE A 473 32.56 -13.34 12.01
C ILE A 473 34.04 -13.68 12.31
N ASP A 474 34.46 -14.81 11.78
CA ASP A 474 35.84 -15.29 11.92
C ASP A 474 36.78 -14.60 10.93
#